data_2e3c58958b23f453b906ade1d35301f1
#
_entry.id   2e3c58958b23f453b906ade1d35301f1
#
_cell.length_a   1.000
_cell.length_b   1.000
_cell.length_c   1.000
_cell.angle_alpha   90.00
_cell.angle_beta   90.00
_cell.angle_gamma   90.00
#
_symmetry.space_group_name_H-M   'P 1'
#
loop_
_entity.id
_entity.type
_entity.pdbx_description
1 polymer ?
#
loop_
_entity_poly.entity_id
_entity_poly.type
_entity_poly.pdbx_seq_one_letter_code
_entity_poly.pdbx_strand_id
1 'polypeptide(L)'
;MRVMAIDYGDQRIGIAVSDALCVLCGDAFTMQEWDMARAAKRIAGEVRARGVGTLVLGLPKNMDGSEGPRAELSREFAALLEAETGLKPVLWDERRSSVEAHAILHANGKKMKDHRKTVDAVAATLMLEGYLGTMK
;
A
#
# COMPACT_ATOMS: atom_id res chain seq x y z
N MET A 1 -2.86 16.39 -6.54
CA MET A 1 -1.99 15.25 -6.91
C MET A 1 -2.53 13.98 -6.26
N ARG A 2 -2.32 12.86 -6.89
CA ARG A 2 -2.84 11.58 -6.38
C ARG A 2 -2.08 11.07 -5.17
N VAL A 3 -2.74 10.23 -4.38
CA VAL A 3 -2.14 9.52 -3.25
C VAL A 3 -1.98 8.07 -3.65
N MET A 4 -0.84 7.48 -3.33
CA MET A 4 -0.58 6.06 -3.57
C MET A 4 -0.34 5.36 -2.24
N ALA A 5 -1.09 4.30 -1.98
CA ALA A 5 -0.89 3.45 -0.81
C ALA A 5 -0.17 2.17 -1.24
N ILE A 6 0.76 1.73 -0.43
CA ILE A 6 1.64 0.60 -0.73
C ILE A 6 1.63 -0.36 0.45
N ASP A 7 1.28 -1.62 0.17
CA ASP A 7 1.35 -2.71 1.13
C ASP A 7 2.53 -3.59 0.72
N TYR A 8 3.67 -3.40 1.38
CA TYR A 8 4.92 -4.07 1.01
C TYR A 8 4.97 -5.50 1.53
N GLY A 9 5.15 -6.46 0.63
CA GLY A 9 5.38 -7.86 0.97
C GLY A 9 6.65 -8.38 0.34
N ASP A 10 7.10 -9.55 0.74
CA ASP A 10 8.38 -10.12 0.28
C ASP A 10 8.41 -10.39 -1.22
N GLN A 11 7.29 -10.79 -1.79
CA GLN A 11 7.19 -11.16 -3.21
C GLN A 11 6.12 -10.36 -3.93
N ARG A 12 5.14 -9.87 -3.20
CA ARG A 12 4.00 -9.15 -3.75
C ARG A 12 3.81 -7.85 -3.02
N ILE A 13 3.56 -6.82 -3.79
CA ILE A 13 3.35 -5.48 -3.27
C ILE A 13 2.00 -5.02 -3.75
N GLY A 14 1.09 -4.77 -2.81
CA GLY A 14 -0.22 -4.23 -3.13
C GLY A 14 -0.11 -2.72 -3.31
N ILE A 15 -0.72 -2.20 -4.35
CA ILE A 15 -0.67 -0.77 -4.66
C ILE A 15 -2.08 -0.28 -4.98
N ALA A 16 -2.44 0.84 -4.37
CA ALA A 16 -3.71 1.51 -4.65
C ALA A 16 -3.43 2.99 -4.89
N VAL A 17 -4.01 3.54 -5.94
CA VAL A 17 -3.81 4.95 -6.31
C VAL A 17 -5.16 5.65 -6.32
N SER A 18 -5.24 6.83 -5.71
CA SER A 18 -6.48 7.60 -5.67
C SER A 18 -6.83 8.14 -7.05
N ASP A 19 -8.09 8.54 -7.22
CA ASP A 19 -8.48 9.31 -8.38
C ASP A 19 -7.87 10.71 -8.30
N ALA A 20 -8.01 11.49 -9.37
CA ALA A 20 -7.41 12.82 -9.44
C ALA A 20 -7.95 13.78 -8.37
N LEU A 21 -9.18 13.55 -7.89
CA LEU A 21 -9.82 14.37 -6.87
C LEU A 21 -9.50 13.94 -5.45
N CYS A 22 -8.76 12.84 -5.29
CA CYS A 22 -8.39 12.28 -3.99
C CYS A 22 -9.60 11.97 -3.10
N VAL A 23 -10.67 11.48 -3.71
CA VAL A 23 -11.90 11.11 -2.98
C VAL A 23 -11.98 9.60 -2.79
N LEU A 24 -11.68 8.84 -3.83
CA LEU A 24 -11.83 7.39 -3.86
C LEU A 24 -10.58 6.74 -4.46
N CYS A 25 -10.48 5.43 -4.28
CA CYS A 25 -9.48 4.64 -4.99
C CYS A 25 -9.83 4.60 -6.47
N GLY A 26 -8.87 5.02 -7.31
CA GLY A 26 -9.06 5.02 -8.75
C GLY A 26 -8.55 3.76 -9.41
N ASP A 27 -7.48 3.16 -8.87
CA ASP A 27 -6.89 1.94 -9.41
C ASP A 27 -6.19 1.18 -8.29
N ALA A 28 -6.19 -0.14 -8.40
CA ALA A 28 -5.51 -0.99 -7.44
C ALA A 28 -4.96 -2.20 -8.18
N PHE A 29 -3.72 -2.58 -7.86
CA PHE A 29 -3.07 -3.70 -8.53
C PHE A 29 -1.99 -4.29 -7.63
N THR A 30 -1.47 -5.46 -8.02
CA THR A 30 -0.40 -6.13 -7.31
C THR A 30 0.83 -6.18 -8.19
N MET A 31 1.98 -5.82 -7.62
CA MET A 31 3.27 -5.88 -8.30
C MET A 31 4.05 -7.03 -7.72
N GLN A 32 4.60 -7.91 -8.59
CA GLN A 32 5.48 -8.97 -8.13
C GLN A 32 6.93 -8.50 -8.26
N GLU A 33 7.66 -8.54 -7.16
CA GLU A 33 9.06 -8.16 -7.13
C GLU A 33 9.71 -8.68 -5.85
N TRP A 34 10.85 -9.35 -5.98
CA TRP A 34 11.58 -9.91 -4.84
C TRP A 34 12.70 -8.99 -4.37
N ASP A 35 13.19 -8.11 -5.23
CA ASP A 35 14.28 -7.21 -4.91
C ASP A 35 13.73 -5.86 -4.45
N MET A 36 14.02 -5.49 -3.21
CA MET A 36 13.52 -4.26 -2.59
C MET A 36 13.94 -3.02 -3.38
N ALA A 37 15.20 -2.95 -3.80
CA ALA A 37 15.69 -1.79 -4.55
C ALA A 37 14.99 -1.65 -5.91
N ARG A 38 14.79 -2.77 -6.59
CA ARG A 38 14.10 -2.78 -7.87
C ARG A 38 12.64 -2.40 -7.71
N ALA A 39 12.00 -2.89 -6.63
CA ALA A 39 10.63 -2.53 -6.33
C ALA A 39 10.48 -1.03 -6.13
N ALA A 40 11.39 -0.41 -5.39
CA ALA A 40 11.35 1.04 -5.17
C ALA A 40 11.46 1.80 -6.49
N LYS A 41 12.33 1.36 -7.40
CA LYS A 41 12.47 2.00 -8.72
C LYS A 41 11.23 1.85 -9.57
N ARG A 42 10.62 0.66 -9.55
CA ARG A 42 9.39 0.42 -10.31
C ARG A 42 8.25 1.29 -9.79
N ILE A 43 8.13 1.41 -8.47
CA ILE A 43 7.12 2.27 -7.86
C ILE A 43 7.38 3.73 -8.20
N ALA A 44 8.64 4.17 -8.21
CA ALA A 44 8.97 5.53 -8.59
C ALA A 44 8.53 5.84 -10.03
N GLY A 45 8.64 4.85 -10.93
CA GLY A 45 8.12 4.97 -12.28
C GLY A 45 6.61 5.20 -12.31
N GLU A 46 5.87 4.46 -11.48
CA GLU A 46 4.42 4.61 -11.37
C GLU A 46 4.05 5.96 -10.76
N VAL A 47 4.82 6.41 -9.76
CA VAL A 47 4.61 7.72 -9.13
C VAL A 47 4.68 8.83 -10.18
N ARG A 48 5.70 8.79 -11.03
CA ARG A 48 5.87 9.80 -12.10
C ARG A 48 4.78 9.68 -13.16
N ALA A 49 4.49 8.47 -13.59
CA ALA A 49 3.51 8.24 -14.66
C ALA A 49 2.10 8.64 -14.24
N ARG A 50 1.76 8.51 -12.99
CA ARG A 50 0.40 8.76 -12.48
C ARG A 50 0.24 10.10 -11.79
N GLY A 51 1.29 10.88 -11.65
CA GLY A 51 1.22 12.18 -10.99
C GLY A 51 0.92 12.07 -9.50
N VAL A 52 1.60 11.14 -8.82
CA VAL A 52 1.42 10.91 -7.38
C VAL A 52 2.23 11.94 -6.60
N GLY A 53 1.61 12.55 -5.60
CA GLY A 53 2.28 13.53 -4.74
C GLY A 53 2.42 13.10 -3.29
N THR A 54 1.75 12.04 -2.88
CA THR A 54 1.82 11.53 -1.51
C THR A 54 1.89 10.01 -1.53
N LEU A 55 2.81 9.46 -0.74
CA LEU A 55 2.94 8.02 -0.55
C LEU A 55 2.49 7.63 0.84
N VAL A 56 1.72 6.55 0.94
CA VAL A 56 1.32 5.95 2.22
C VAL A 56 1.85 4.52 2.20
N LEU A 57 2.66 4.17 3.18
CA LEU A 57 3.26 2.83 3.27
C LEU A 57 2.79 2.14 4.53
N GLY A 58 2.27 0.93 4.38
CA GLY A 58 1.84 0.13 5.52
C GLY A 58 3.01 -0.21 6.43
N LEU A 59 2.80 -0.06 7.74
CA LEU A 59 3.77 -0.43 8.75
C LEU A 59 3.18 -1.56 9.57
N PRO A 60 3.61 -2.82 9.36
CA PRO A 60 3.06 -3.94 10.09
C PRO A 60 3.57 -3.95 11.53
N LYS A 61 2.65 -3.92 12.47
CA LYS A 61 2.97 -3.97 13.89
C LYS A 61 2.39 -5.23 14.53
N ASN A 62 3.03 -5.69 15.60
CA ASN A 62 2.48 -6.76 16.40
C ASN A 62 1.22 -6.28 17.12
N MET A 63 0.42 -7.21 17.63
CA MET A 63 -0.84 -6.87 18.28
C MET A 63 -0.65 -5.94 19.49
N ASP A 64 0.49 -6.01 20.15
CA ASP A 64 0.81 -5.17 21.31
C ASP A 64 1.36 -3.78 20.90
N GLY A 65 1.44 -3.51 19.62
CA GLY A 65 1.95 -2.23 19.11
C GLY A 65 3.45 -2.20 18.87
N SER A 66 4.18 -3.25 19.22
CA SER A 66 5.62 -3.31 18.99
C SER A 66 5.92 -3.57 17.51
N GLU A 67 7.14 -3.23 17.10
CA GLU A 67 7.60 -3.45 15.73
C GLU A 67 8.57 -4.62 15.70
N GLY A 68 8.35 -5.53 14.75
CA GLY A 68 9.23 -6.67 14.54
C GLY A 68 10.00 -6.54 13.23
N PRO A 69 10.60 -7.65 12.75
CA PRO A 69 11.42 -7.63 11.52
C PRO A 69 10.70 -7.09 10.29
N ARG A 70 9.41 -7.36 10.17
CA ARG A 70 8.66 -6.87 8.99
C ARG A 70 8.50 -5.36 9.02
N ALA A 71 8.34 -4.77 10.21
CA ALA A 71 8.29 -3.32 10.33
C ALA A 71 9.62 -2.70 9.95
N GLU A 72 10.73 -3.34 10.32
CA GLU A 72 12.06 -2.87 9.93
C GLU A 72 12.23 -2.88 8.41
N LEU A 73 11.78 -3.94 7.74
CA LEU A 73 11.82 -4.01 6.27
C LEU A 73 11.00 -2.91 5.65
N SER A 74 9.82 -2.62 6.19
CA SER A 74 8.98 -1.54 5.68
C SER A 74 9.66 -0.17 5.86
N ARG A 75 10.37 0.04 6.95
CA ARG A 75 11.10 1.29 7.16
C ARG A 75 12.28 1.42 6.21
N GLU A 76 12.98 0.32 5.91
CA GLU A 76 14.03 0.31 4.90
C GLU A 76 13.45 0.64 3.51
N PHE A 77 12.29 0.06 3.20
CA PHE A 77 11.63 0.34 1.93
C PHE A 77 11.18 1.79 1.84
N ALA A 78 10.70 2.36 2.95
CA ALA A 78 10.33 3.77 3.00
C ALA A 78 11.53 4.66 2.65
N ALA A 79 12.71 4.34 3.17
CA ALA A 79 13.92 5.11 2.87
C ALA A 79 14.29 5.01 1.39
N LEU A 80 14.16 3.82 0.79
CA LEU A 80 14.42 3.64 -0.63
C LEU A 80 13.42 4.39 -1.49
N LEU A 81 12.15 4.38 -1.10
CA LEU A 81 11.11 5.12 -1.82
C LEU A 81 11.38 6.61 -1.77
N GLU A 82 11.78 7.13 -0.62
CA GLU A 82 12.10 8.55 -0.49
C GLU A 82 13.28 8.91 -1.39
N ALA A 83 14.31 8.06 -1.43
CA ALA A 83 15.47 8.29 -2.27
C ALA A 83 15.11 8.29 -3.77
N GLU A 84 14.21 7.40 -4.18
CA GLU A 84 13.84 7.26 -5.59
C GLU A 84 12.78 8.27 -6.05
N THR A 85 11.88 8.68 -5.17
CA THR A 85 10.74 9.54 -5.53
C THR A 85 10.87 10.97 -5.04
N GLY A 86 11.68 11.23 -4.03
CA GLY A 86 11.72 12.52 -3.36
C GLY A 86 10.56 12.74 -2.40
N LEU A 87 9.69 11.75 -2.23
CA LEU A 87 8.52 11.84 -1.34
C LEU A 87 8.76 10.96 -0.11
N LYS A 88 8.60 11.53 1.06
CA LYS A 88 8.72 10.77 2.31
C LYS A 88 7.39 10.06 2.59
N PRO A 89 7.38 8.71 2.60
CA PRO A 89 6.12 7.99 2.83
C PRO A 89 5.55 8.24 4.22
N VAL A 90 4.22 8.37 4.28
CA VAL A 90 3.48 8.38 5.54
C VAL A 90 3.35 6.93 5.97
N LEU A 91 3.79 6.60 7.18
CA LEU A 91 3.69 5.24 7.68
C LEU A 91 2.30 5.02 8.29
N TRP A 92 1.64 3.96 7.85
CA TRP A 92 0.27 3.65 8.24
C TRP A 92 0.23 2.33 9.01
N ASP A 93 -0.37 2.34 10.19
CA ASP A 93 -0.49 1.13 11.01
C ASP A 93 -1.46 0.15 10.33
N GLU A 94 -0.93 -0.96 9.81
CA GLU A 94 -1.72 -1.95 9.07
C GLU A 94 -2.78 -2.65 9.92
N ARG A 95 -2.66 -2.62 11.25
CA ARG A 95 -3.69 -3.20 12.13
C ARG A 95 -5.05 -2.54 11.91
N ARG A 96 -5.05 -1.31 11.38
CA ARG A 96 -6.28 -0.53 11.16
C ARG A 96 -7.11 -1.02 9.98
N SER A 97 -6.54 -1.77 9.06
CA SER A 97 -7.22 -2.13 7.82
C SER A 97 -7.31 -3.63 7.52
N SER A 98 -6.49 -4.47 8.16
CA SER A 98 -6.44 -5.89 7.80
C SER A 98 -7.74 -6.64 8.04
N VAL A 99 -8.45 -6.34 9.14
CA VAL A 99 -9.73 -6.99 9.44
C VAL A 99 -10.78 -6.62 8.39
N GLU A 100 -10.79 -5.36 7.99
CA GLU A 100 -11.73 -4.87 6.96
C GLU A 100 -11.44 -5.50 5.61
N ALA A 101 -10.17 -5.74 5.27
CA ALA A 101 -9.80 -6.39 4.03
C ALA A 101 -10.41 -7.79 3.94
N HIS A 102 -10.32 -8.55 5.02
CA HIS A 102 -10.92 -9.90 5.06
C HIS A 102 -12.45 -9.84 4.97
N ALA A 103 -13.07 -8.89 5.62
CA ALA A 103 -14.52 -8.72 5.57
C ALA A 103 -15.00 -8.42 4.15
N ILE A 104 -14.29 -7.57 3.43
CA ILE A 104 -14.63 -7.21 2.06
C ILE A 104 -14.50 -8.42 1.13
N LEU A 105 -13.42 -9.19 1.26
CA LEU A 105 -13.23 -10.39 0.45
C LEU A 105 -14.31 -11.42 0.72
N HIS A 106 -14.70 -11.57 1.98
CA HIS A 106 -15.75 -12.50 2.37
C HIS A 106 -17.11 -12.09 1.79
N ALA A 107 -17.41 -10.81 1.82
CA ALA A 107 -18.66 -10.29 1.26
C ALA A 107 -18.71 -10.43 -0.26
N ASN A 108 -17.56 -10.41 -0.93
CA ASN A 108 -17.46 -10.52 -2.38
C ASN A 108 -17.00 -11.92 -2.82
N GLY A 109 -17.59 -12.95 -2.26
CA GLY A 109 -17.17 -14.34 -2.43
C GLY A 109 -16.90 -14.81 -3.85
N LYS A 110 -17.54 -14.20 -4.85
CA LYS A 110 -17.32 -14.53 -6.26
C LYS A 110 -15.91 -14.28 -6.75
N LYS A 111 -15.10 -13.53 -5.99
CA LYS A 111 -13.71 -13.21 -6.35
C LYS A 111 -12.70 -14.13 -5.68
N MET A 112 -13.16 -15.20 -5.09
CA MET A 112 -12.27 -16.10 -4.34
C MET A 112 -11.21 -16.78 -5.20
N LYS A 113 -11.43 -16.94 -6.50
CA LYS A 113 -10.42 -17.53 -7.39
C LYS A 113 -9.12 -16.74 -7.39
N ASP A 114 -9.21 -15.43 -7.27
CA ASP A 114 -8.06 -14.56 -7.31
C ASP A 114 -7.67 -14.06 -5.92
N HIS A 115 -8.06 -14.81 -4.91
CA HIS A 115 -7.93 -14.42 -3.51
C HIS A 115 -6.53 -13.91 -3.16
N ARG A 116 -5.48 -14.64 -3.54
CA ARG A 116 -4.11 -14.29 -3.18
C ARG A 116 -3.67 -12.97 -3.78
N LYS A 117 -4.05 -12.69 -5.01
CA LYS A 117 -3.71 -11.43 -5.69
C LYS A 117 -4.57 -10.29 -5.17
N THR A 118 -5.83 -10.60 -4.86
CA THR A 118 -6.81 -9.60 -4.45
C THR A 118 -6.55 -9.09 -3.04
N VAL A 119 -6.07 -9.96 -2.13
CA VAL A 119 -5.85 -9.57 -0.73
C VAL A 119 -4.89 -8.39 -0.62
N ASP A 120 -3.75 -8.45 -1.33
CA ASP A 120 -2.76 -7.38 -1.26
C ASP A 120 -3.31 -6.06 -1.80
N ALA A 121 -4.02 -6.12 -2.94
CA ALA A 121 -4.62 -4.93 -3.53
C ALA A 121 -5.76 -4.37 -2.67
N VAL A 122 -6.56 -5.25 -2.04
CA VAL A 122 -7.63 -4.82 -1.15
C VAL A 122 -7.06 -4.16 0.10
N ALA A 123 -5.99 -4.73 0.68
CA ALA A 123 -5.34 -4.13 1.84
C ALA A 123 -4.82 -2.73 1.51
N ALA A 124 -4.18 -2.57 0.35
CA ALA A 124 -3.71 -1.26 -0.09
C ALA A 124 -4.86 -0.28 -0.32
N THR A 125 -5.97 -0.76 -0.89
CA THR A 125 -7.16 0.06 -1.12
C THR A 125 -7.75 0.56 0.19
N LEU A 126 -7.88 -0.32 1.18
CA LEU A 126 -8.42 0.08 2.48
C LEU A 126 -7.50 1.07 3.20
N MET A 127 -6.20 0.86 3.09
CA MET A 127 -5.20 1.78 3.62
C MET A 127 -5.34 3.14 2.97
N LEU A 128 -5.48 3.17 1.65
CA LEU A 128 -5.66 4.40 0.89
C LEU A 128 -6.92 5.14 1.33
N GLU A 129 -8.04 4.43 1.39
CA GLU A 129 -9.31 5.04 1.77
C GLU A 129 -9.28 5.53 3.22
N GLY A 130 -8.62 4.79 4.11
CA GLY A 130 -8.42 5.24 5.49
C GLY A 130 -7.64 6.54 5.55
N TYR A 131 -6.56 6.63 4.78
CA TYR A 131 -5.75 7.85 4.73
C TYR A 131 -6.53 9.02 4.14
N LEU A 132 -7.23 8.79 3.03
CA LEU A 132 -8.05 9.84 2.40
C LEU A 132 -9.11 10.36 3.37
N GLY A 133 -9.66 9.49 4.20
CA GLY A 133 -10.62 9.87 5.23
C GLY A 133 -10.05 10.85 6.25
N THR A 134 -8.74 10.78 6.53
CA THR A 134 -8.10 11.69 7.48
C THR A 134 -7.90 13.09 6.90
N MET A 135 -8.01 13.22 5.58
CA MET A 135 -7.82 14.52 4.90
C MET A 135 -9.09 15.37 4.85
N LYS A 136 -10.21 14.82 5.26
CA LYS A 136 -11.52 15.51 5.20
C LYS A 136 -11.80 16.30 6.45
#